data_b2ee0094ef62e98877a36e3daf107c9d
#
_entry.id   b2ee0094ef62e98877a36e3daf107c9d
#
_cell.length_a   1.000
_cell.length_b   1.000
_cell.length_c   1.000
_cell.angle_alpha   90.00
_cell.angle_beta   90.00
_cell.angle_gamma   90.00
#
_symmetry.space_group_name_H-M   'P 1'
#
loop_
_entity.id
_entity.type
_entity.pdbx_description
1 polymer ?
#
loop_
_entity_poly.entity_id
_entity_poly.type
_entity_poly.pdbx_seq_one_letter_code
_entity_poly.pdbx_strand_id
1 'polypeptide(L)'
;MAKVLVVAEHLDGQLNAATAKTLSAALAISAESIDVVVLAADPAAVAAQAAQLAGVARVLTVANPANEHAIAQVLGPQIAQLAGQGYTHVFGPSTTFGKDLMPVVAALLGVNQISDLMSVEDAYTFKRPIYAGNAIITVKAPADQIVVATVRSASWPEAAAGGSAAVESVTVDATLPTHTRFIGLAAGTSDRPDLQSAKRVVSGGRGVGSAENFQ
;
A
#
# COMPACT_ATOMS: atom_id res chain seq x y z
N MET A 1 9.84 2.27 -20.25
CA MET A 1 9.65 1.01 -19.50
C MET A 1 8.97 1.34 -18.18
N ALA A 2 8.26 0.40 -17.54
CA ALA A 2 7.53 0.69 -16.31
C ALA A 2 8.49 0.79 -15.12
N LYS A 3 8.27 1.80 -14.26
CA LYS A 3 8.93 1.96 -12.97
C LYS A 3 7.84 2.04 -11.90
N VAL A 4 7.91 1.18 -10.90
CA VAL A 4 6.87 1.04 -9.88
C VAL A 4 7.37 1.55 -8.54
N LEU A 5 6.59 2.40 -7.90
CA LEU A 5 6.75 2.79 -6.49
C LEU A 5 5.73 2.04 -5.64
N VAL A 6 6.18 1.19 -4.76
CA VAL A 6 5.34 0.50 -3.78
C VAL A 6 5.38 1.26 -2.46
N VAL A 7 4.22 1.65 -1.97
CA VAL A 7 4.08 2.34 -0.67
C VAL A 7 4.01 1.31 0.44
N ALA A 8 4.97 1.35 1.35
CA ALA A 8 5.02 0.45 2.49
C ALA A 8 3.98 0.84 3.56
N GLU A 9 3.18 -0.14 3.98
CA GLU A 9 2.38 -0.04 5.20
C GLU A 9 3.18 -0.65 6.35
N HIS A 10 3.22 0.02 7.47
CA HIS A 10 3.90 -0.44 8.68
C HIS A 10 3.23 0.10 9.94
N LEU A 11 3.49 -0.55 11.04
CA LEU A 11 3.08 -0.11 12.37
C LEU A 11 4.14 -0.55 13.39
N ASP A 12 4.48 0.33 14.34
CA ASP A 12 5.42 0.08 15.44
C ASP A 12 6.75 -0.55 14.96
N GLY A 13 7.30 -0.03 13.86
CA GLY A 13 8.57 -0.52 13.30
C GLY A 13 8.49 -1.88 12.59
N GLN A 14 7.28 -2.41 12.37
CA GLN A 14 7.05 -3.67 11.68
C GLN A 14 6.40 -3.44 10.31
N LEU A 15 7.00 -4.04 9.28
CA LEU A 15 6.44 -4.02 7.94
C LEU A 15 5.17 -4.89 7.88
N ASN A 16 4.08 -4.33 7.37
CA ASN A 16 2.84 -5.09 7.20
C ASN A 16 2.99 -6.08 6.01
N ALA A 17 2.54 -7.31 6.18
CA ALA A 17 2.55 -8.35 5.15
C ALA A 17 1.80 -7.94 3.86
N ALA A 18 0.85 -7.02 3.95
CA ALA A 18 0.16 -6.46 2.78
C ALA A 18 1.12 -5.73 1.82
N THR A 19 2.24 -5.19 2.32
CA THR A 19 3.29 -4.59 1.49
C THR A 19 3.96 -5.65 0.61
N ALA A 20 4.31 -6.82 1.15
CA ALA A 20 4.89 -7.92 0.37
C ALA A 20 3.91 -8.45 -0.69
N LYS A 21 2.60 -8.46 -0.40
CA LYS A 21 1.57 -8.83 -1.38
C LYS A 21 1.40 -7.76 -2.47
N THR A 22 1.51 -6.50 -2.11
CA THR A 22 1.52 -5.38 -3.08
C THR A 22 2.73 -5.46 -4.00
N LEU A 23 3.89 -5.84 -3.47
CA LEU A 23 5.09 -6.08 -4.26
C LEU A 23 4.88 -7.21 -5.29
N SER A 24 4.18 -8.30 -4.94
CA SER A 24 3.85 -9.37 -5.89
C SER A 24 3.03 -8.87 -7.09
N ALA A 25 2.10 -7.96 -6.85
CA ALA A 25 1.35 -7.32 -7.94
C ALA A 25 2.26 -6.43 -8.81
N ALA A 26 3.20 -5.72 -8.21
CA ALA A 26 4.18 -4.90 -8.93
C ALA A 26 5.13 -5.77 -9.79
N LEU A 27 5.55 -6.92 -9.27
CA LEU A 27 6.37 -7.89 -10.02
C LEU A 27 5.66 -8.45 -11.25
N ALA A 28 4.34 -8.62 -11.19
CA ALA A 28 3.54 -9.11 -12.32
C ALA A 28 3.49 -8.12 -13.50
N ILE A 29 3.84 -6.85 -13.32
CA ILE A 29 3.94 -5.86 -14.41
C ILE A 29 5.16 -6.10 -15.29
N SER A 30 6.15 -6.86 -14.83
CA SER A 30 7.47 -6.99 -15.49
C SER A 30 8.16 -5.63 -15.64
N ALA A 31 8.14 -4.83 -14.57
CA ALA A 31 8.71 -3.50 -14.54
C ALA A 31 10.24 -3.54 -14.65
N GLU A 32 10.84 -2.45 -15.16
CA GLU A 32 12.29 -2.24 -15.18
C GLU A 32 12.88 -2.14 -13.78
N SER A 33 12.17 -1.45 -12.89
CA SER A 33 12.52 -1.34 -11.47
C SER A 33 11.30 -1.21 -10.59
N ILE A 34 11.41 -1.75 -9.37
CA ILE A 34 10.41 -1.62 -8.32
C ILE A 34 11.11 -1.09 -7.08
N ASP A 35 10.76 0.12 -6.69
CA ASP A 35 11.26 0.74 -5.47
C ASP A 35 10.15 0.67 -4.40
N VAL A 36 10.55 0.48 -3.15
CA VAL A 36 9.64 0.55 -1.99
C VAL A 36 9.90 1.84 -1.23
N VAL A 37 8.88 2.63 -0.96
CA VAL A 37 9.02 3.83 -0.13
C VAL A 37 8.50 3.59 1.28
N VAL A 38 9.30 3.95 2.27
CA VAL A 38 8.98 3.93 3.69
C VAL A 38 8.97 5.36 4.22
N LEU A 39 7.80 5.83 4.65
CA LEU A 39 7.62 7.14 5.26
C LEU A 39 7.36 6.95 6.76
N ALA A 40 8.26 7.43 7.61
CA ALA A 40 8.14 7.31 9.07
C ALA A 40 8.92 8.44 9.76
N ALA A 41 8.72 8.62 11.05
CA ALA A 41 9.62 9.45 11.87
C ALA A 41 11.01 8.80 11.93
N ASP A 42 11.07 7.49 12.17
CA ASP A 42 12.27 6.66 12.03
C ASP A 42 11.98 5.46 11.13
N PRO A 43 12.40 5.48 9.85
CA PRO A 43 12.11 4.43 8.90
C PRO A 43 13.09 3.23 8.95
N ALA A 44 14.15 3.27 9.75
CA ALA A 44 15.29 2.34 9.63
C ALA A 44 14.88 0.86 9.78
N ALA A 45 14.11 0.53 10.80
CA ALA A 45 13.70 -0.85 11.07
C ALA A 45 12.79 -1.42 9.97
N VAL A 46 11.87 -0.61 9.47
CA VAL A 46 10.95 -1.00 8.39
C VAL A 46 11.68 -1.12 7.06
N ALA A 47 12.58 -0.20 6.77
CA ALA A 47 13.38 -0.21 5.55
C ALA A 47 14.27 -1.46 5.47
N ALA A 48 14.87 -1.86 6.58
CA ALA A 48 15.66 -3.10 6.64
C ALA A 48 14.82 -4.35 6.32
N GLN A 49 13.57 -4.40 6.76
CA GLN A 49 12.64 -5.49 6.45
C GLN A 49 12.21 -5.45 4.97
N ALA A 50 11.88 -4.27 4.44
CA ALA A 50 11.50 -4.09 3.04
C ALA A 50 12.66 -4.47 2.08
N ALA A 51 13.90 -4.17 2.45
CA ALA A 51 15.08 -4.50 1.67
C ALA A 51 15.31 -6.02 1.51
N GLN A 52 14.76 -6.84 2.39
CA GLN A 52 14.84 -8.29 2.33
C GLN A 52 13.81 -8.93 1.39
N LEU A 53 12.88 -8.17 0.85
CA LEU A 53 11.90 -8.68 -0.10
C LEU A 53 12.55 -8.85 -1.49
N ALA A 54 12.39 -10.04 -2.07
CA ALA A 54 12.92 -10.33 -3.40
C ALA A 54 12.21 -9.50 -4.48
N GLY A 55 13.00 -8.94 -5.41
CA GLY A 55 12.49 -8.13 -6.50
C GLY A 55 12.41 -6.62 -6.22
N VAL A 56 12.73 -6.19 -5.00
CA VAL A 56 12.92 -4.76 -4.68
C VAL A 56 14.27 -4.32 -5.22
N ALA A 57 14.28 -3.25 -6.01
CA ALA A 57 15.50 -2.64 -6.53
C ALA A 57 16.15 -1.72 -5.50
N ARG A 58 15.35 -0.87 -4.87
CA ARG A 58 15.78 0.07 -3.81
C ARG A 58 14.66 0.27 -2.79
N VAL A 59 15.06 0.58 -1.57
CA VAL A 59 14.15 1.08 -0.54
C VAL A 59 14.45 2.56 -0.31
N LEU A 60 13.47 3.41 -0.59
CA LEU A 60 13.56 4.85 -0.35
C LEU A 60 13.01 5.16 1.04
N THR A 61 13.77 5.87 1.86
CA THR A 61 13.32 6.29 3.18
C THR A 61 13.07 7.78 3.24
N VAL A 62 11.89 8.18 3.69
CA VAL A 62 11.52 9.57 3.97
C VAL A 62 11.36 9.73 5.48
N ALA A 63 12.45 10.13 6.14
CA ALA A 63 12.45 10.40 7.56
C ALA A 63 11.94 11.81 7.84
N ASN A 64 10.76 11.91 8.49
CA ASN A 64 10.17 13.18 8.88
C ASN A 64 9.33 12.97 10.15
N PRO A 65 9.49 13.77 11.21
CA PRO A 65 8.65 13.66 12.41
C PRO A 65 7.15 13.72 12.14
N ALA A 66 6.72 14.43 11.09
CA ALA A 66 5.32 14.48 10.70
C ALA A 66 4.77 13.12 10.22
N ASN A 67 5.65 12.19 9.84
CA ASN A 67 5.29 10.84 9.37
C ASN A 67 5.15 9.83 10.52
N GLU A 68 5.22 10.25 11.79
CA GLU A 68 5.04 9.37 12.95
C GLU A 68 3.69 8.64 12.91
N HIS A 69 2.67 9.32 12.41
CA HIS A 69 1.33 8.75 12.23
C HIS A 69 0.95 8.78 10.75
N ALA A 70 0.34 7.68 10.28
CA ALA A 70 -0.04 7.52 8.89
C ALA A 70 -1.30 8.33 8.53
N ILE A 71 -1.17 9.66 8.47
CA ILE A 71 -2.24 10.57 8.04
C ILE A 71 -2.13 10.78 6.54
N ALA A 72 -3.16 10.44 5.77
CA ALA A 72 -3.15 10.50 4.30
C ALA A 72 -2.80 11.91 3.77
N GLN A 73 -3.28 12.98 4.41
CA GLN A 73 -2.98 14.36 4.03
C GLN A 73 -1.52 14.75 4.28
N VAL A 74 -0.80 14.02 5.16
CA VAL A 74 0.62 14.24 5.42
C VAL A 74 1.48 13.40 4.48
N LEU A 75 1.15 12.12 4.31
CA LEU A 75 1.94 11.21 3.49
C LEU A 75 1.71 11.42 1.99
N GLY A 76 0.47 11.73 1.59
CA GLY A 76 0.07 11.84 0.19
C GLY A 76 0.89 12.84 -0.63
N PRO A 77 1.11 14.09 -0.18
CA PRO A 77 1.94 15.06 -0.90
C PRO A 77 3.38 14.58 -1.12
N GLN A 78 3.97 13.90 -0.14
CA GLN A 78 5.32 13.36 -0.21
C GLN A 78 5.41 12.24 -1.27
N ILE A 79 4.43 11.32 -1.27
CA ILE A 79 4.37 10.25 -2.26
C ILE A 79 4.11 10.81 -3.66
N ALA A 80 3.21 11.77 -3.81
CA ALA A 80 2.92 12.40 -5.10
C ALA A 80 4.16 13.10 -5.69
N GLN A 81 4.94 13.76 -4.86
CA GLN A 81 6.19 14.38 -5.30
C GLN A 81 7.23 13.33 -5.74
N LEU A 82 7.38 12.23 -4.99
CA LEU A 82 8.26 11.12 -5.39
C LEU A 82 7.79 10.48 -6.70
N ALA A 83 6.49 10.24 -6.84
CA ALA A 83 5.90 9.67 -8.04
C ALA A 83 6.23 10.48 -9.31
N GLY A 84 6.24 11.81 -9.19
CA GLY A 84 6.63 12.73 -10.27
C GLY A 84 8.10 12.62 -10.72
N GLN A 85 8.95 11.88 -10.01
CA GLN A 85 10.37 11.68 -10.35
C GLN A 85 10.59 10.52 -11.35
N GLY A 86 9.60 10.22 -12.19
CA GLY A 86 9.74 9.26 -13.29
C GLY A 86 9.13 7.89 -13.00
N TYR A 87 8.35 7.74 -11.97
CA TYR A 87 7.53 6.53 -11.76
C TYR A 87 6.32 6.54 -12.70
N THR A 88 6.01 5.37 -13.22
CA THR A 88 4.82 5.15 -14.07
C THR A 88 3.67 4.53 -13.28
N HIS A 89 3.98 3.92 -12.14
CA HIS A 89 3.01 3.24 -11.29
C HIS A 89 3.28 3.55 -9.82
N VAL A 90 2.22 3.74 -9.04
CA VAL A 90 2.26 3.88 -7.58
C VAL A 90 1.25 2.90 -6.99
N PHE A 91 1.74 1.89 -6.29
CA PHE A 91 0.92 0.85 -5.71
C PHE A 91 0.94 0.90 -4.18
N GLY A 92 -0.22 0.83 -3.56
CA GLY A 92 -0.39 0.66 -2.13
C GLY A 92 -1.29 -0.54 -1.83
N PRO A 93 -1.28 -1.08 -0.60
CA PRO A 93 -2.16 -2.18 -0.23
C PRO A 93 -3.63 -1.72 -0.14
N SER A 94 -4.59 -2.61 -0.42
CA SER A 94 -6.02 -2.33 -0.26
C SER A 94 -6.50 -2.57 1.18
N THR A 95 -5.71 -2.14 2.16
CA THR A 95 -6.04 -2.08 3.58
C THR A 95 -6.72 -0.76 3.91
N THR A 96 -7.11 -0.54 5.16
CA THR A 96 -7.63 0.77 5.62
C THR A 96 -6.61 1.88 5.39
N PHE A 97 -5.31 1.60 5.60
CA PHE A 97 -4.21 2.52 5.30
C PHE A 97 -4.20 2.94 3.82
N GLY A 98 -4.12 1.98 2.90
CA GLY A 98 -4.02 2.31 1.48
C GLY A 98 -5.33 2.87 0.90
N LYS A 99 -6.48 2.47 1.43
CA LYS A 99 -7.79 3.03 1.03
C LYS A 99 -7.97 4.48 1.43
N ASP A 100 -7.32 4.93 2.51
CA ASP A 100 -7.29 6.33 2.92
C ASP A 100 -6.25 7.12 2.11
N LEU A 101 -5.04 6.58 1.98
CA LEU A 101 -3.88 7.28 1.42
C LEU A 101 -3.89 7.38 -0.11
N MET A 102 -4.14 6.26 -0.81
CA MET A 102 -3.93 6.21 -2.26
C MET A 102 -4.89 7.10 -3.07
N PRO A 103 -6.17 7.32 -2.67
CA PRO A 103 -7.02 8.30 -3.31
C PRO A 103 -6.48 9.74 -3.22
N VAL A 104 -5.84 10.08 -2.10
CA VAL A 104 -5.20 11.40 -1.93
C VAL A 104 -4.02 11.53 -2.91
N VAL A 105 -3.18 10.50 -3.02
CA VAL A 105 -2.07 10.47 -4.00
C VAL A 105 -2.60 10.63 -5.42
N ALA A 106 -3.64 9.88 -5.80
CA ALA A 106 -4.25 9.96 -7.13
C ALA A 106 -4.80 11.36 -7.43
N ALA A 107 -5.51 11.97 -6.46
CA ALA A 107 -6.04 13.31 -6.60
C ALA A 107 -4.95 14.37 -6.78
N LEU A 108 -3.86 14.27 -6.02
CA LEU A 108 -2.72 15.19 -6.13
C LEU A 108 -1.97 15.04 -7.46
N LEU A 109 -1.94 13.83 -8.04
CA LEU A 109 -1.37 13.57 -9.37
C LEU A 109 -2.35 13.89 -10.52
N GLY A 110 -3.61 14.19 -10.23
CA GLY A 110 -4.63 14.48 -11.24
C GLY A 110 -5.04 13.25 -12.06
N VAL A 111 -4.94 12.04 -11.49
CA VAL A 111 -5.24 10.77 -12.17
C VAL A 111 -6.34 9.99 -11.44
N ASN A 112 -6.94 9.03 -12.15
CA ASN A 112 -7.89 8.10 -11.54
C ASN A 112 -7.17 6.98 -10.80
N GLN A 113 -7.71 6.56 -9.64
CA GLN A 113 -7.23 5.39 -8.93
C GLN A 113 -7.92 4.11 -9.42
N ILE A 114 -7.13 3.04 -9.58
CA ILE A 114 -7.65 1.67 -9.73
C ILE A 114 -7.70 1.03 -8.34
N SER A 115 -8.93 0.88 -7.82
CA SER A 115 -9.14 0.31 -6.49
C SER A 115 -9.21 -1.21 -6.53
N ASP A 116 -8.61 -1.85 -5.52
CA ASP A 116 -8.76 -3.28 -5.23
C ASP A 116 -8.29 -4.18 -6.39
N LEU A 117 -7.14 -3.87 -6.98
CA LEU A 117 -6.51 -4.60 -8.07
C LEU A 117 -6.28 -6.07 -7.68
N MET A 118 -6.85 -6.99 -8.44
CA MET A 118 -6.75 -8.43 -8.16
C MET A 118 -5.91 -9.21 -9.16
N SER A 119 -5.71 -8.73 -10.37
CA SER A 119 -4.78 -9.32 -11.34
C SER A 119 -4.24 -8.28 -12.32
N VAL A 120 -3.05 -8.55 -12.85
CA VAL A 120 -2.35 -7.78 -13.86
C VAL A 120 -2.36 -8.59 -15.15
N GLU A 121 -2.84 -7.99 -16.24
CA GLU A 121 -2.80 -8.57 -17.60
C GLU A 121 -1.58 -8.05 -18.36
N ASP A 122 -1.34 -6.74 -18.26
CA ASP A 122 -0.15 -6.04 -18.74
C ASP A 122 0.09 -4.78 -17.86
N ALA A 123 1.08 -3.95 -18.23
CA ALA A 123 1.44 -2.77 -17.45
C ALA A 123 0.28 -1.76 -17.24
N TYR A 124 -0.72 -1.77 -18.13
CA TYR A 124 -1.83 -0.80 -18.09
C TYR A 124 -3.21 -1.46 -18.09
N THR A 125 -3.28 -2.80 -18.07
CA THR A 125 -4.54 -3.55 -18.09
C THR A 125 -4.63 -4.44 -16.84
N PHE A 126 -5.70 -4.24 -16.08
CA PHE A 126 -5.89 -4.83 -14.75
C PHE A 126 -7.29 -5.40 -14.60
N LYS A 127 -7.46 -6.37 -13.69
CA LYS A 127 -8.78 -6.83 -13.26
C LYS A 127 -9.06 -6.41 -11.82
N ARG A 128 -10.29 -6.05 -11.56
CA ARG A 128 -10.79 -5.71 -10.23
C ARG A 128 -12.23 -6.18 -10.02
N PRO A 129 -12.60 -6.52 -8.77
CA PRO A 129 -13.96 -6.89 -8.46
C PRO A 129 -14.85 -5.64 -8.32
N ILE A 130 -16.11 -5.78 -8.68
CA ILE A 130 -17.19 -4.83 -8.42
C ILE A 130 -18.41 -5.58 -7.84
N TYR A 131 -19.41 -4.85 -7.35
CA TYR A 131 -20.61 -5.42 -6.72
C TYR A 131 -20.27 -6.47 -5.65
N ALA A 132 -19.40 -6.09 -4.69
CA ALA A 132 -18.93 -6.97 -3.62
C ALA A 132 -18.31 -8.30 -4.11
N GLY A 133 -17.69 -8.28 -5.30
CA GLY A 133 -17.05 -9.46 -5.88
C GLY A 133 -17.93 -10.31 -6.80
N ASN A 134 -19.19 -9.94 -6.99
CA ASN A 134 -20.10 -10.68 -7.89
C ASN A 134 -19.76 -10.49 -9.39
N ALA A 135 -19.01 -9.45 -9.72
CA ALA A 135 -18.52 -9.24 -11.07
C ALA A 135 -17.04 -8.83 -11.05
N ILE A 136 -16.30 -9.24 -12.07
CA ILE A 136 -14.91 -8.85 -12.29
C ILE A 136 -14.86 -8.08 -13.59
N ILE A 137 -14.31 -6.87 -13.54
CA ILE A 137 -14.12 -6.04 -14.72
C ILE A 137 -12.64 -5.93 -15.07
N THR A 138 -12.37 -5.81 -16.37
CA THR A 138 -11.06 -5.42 -16.87
C THR A 138 -11.03 -3.90 -17.04
N VAL A 139 -10.02 -3.26 -16.47
CA VAL A 139 -9.80 -1.81 -16.53
C VAL A 139 -8.51 -1.55 -17.27
N LYS A 140 -8.53 -0.61 -18.20
CA LYS A 140 -7.33 -0.16 -18.91
C LYS A 140 -7.03 1.29 -18.52
N ALA A 141 -5.81 1.52 -18.00
CA ALA A 141 -5.30 2.84 -17.69
C ALA A 141 -4.67 3.49 -18.95
N PRO A 142 -4.71 4.82 -19.08
CA PRO A 142 -3.95 5.53 -20.09
C PRO A 142 -2.43 5.34 -19.85
N ALA A 143 -1.68 5.04 -20.93
CA ALA A 143 -0.24 4.79 -20.83
C ALA A 143 0.61 6.07 -20.67
N ASP A 144 0.02 7.22 -20.88
CA ASP A 144 0.61 8.56 -20.74
C ASP A 144 0.39 9.17 -19.35
N GLN A 145 -0.26 8.44 -18.44
CA GLN A 145 -0.54 8.87 -17.07
C GLN A 145 0.07 7.89 -16.06
N ILE A 146 0.35 8.40 -14.86
CA ILE A 146 0.77 7.55 -13.74
C ILE A 146 -0.42 6.69 -13.28
N VAL A 147 -0.20 5.39 -13.20
CA VAL A 147 -1.20 4.45 -12.66
C VAL A 147 -1.11 4.42 -11.15
N VAL A 148 -2.15 4.88 -10.46
CA VAL A 148 -2.27 4.75 -9.02
C VAL A 148 -3.25 3.63 -8.69
N ALA A 149 -2.83 2.65 -7.87
CA ALA A 149 -3.70 1.53 -7.53
C ALA A 149 -3.59 1.11 -6.07
N THR A 150 -4.71 0.60 -5.52
CA THR A 150 -4.67 -0.24 -4.32
C THR A 150 -4.75 -1.71 -4.70
N VAL A 151 -3.89 -2.53 -4.09
CA VAL A 151 -3.74 -3.96 -4.38
C VAL A 151 -4.51 -4.80 -3.39
N ARG A 152 -5.39 -5.67 -3.88
CA ARG A 152 -6.19 -6.58 -3.07
C ARG A 152 -5.33 -7.68 -2.46
N SER A 153 -4.97 -7.55 -1.19
CA SER A 153 -4.06 -8.45 -0.49
C SER A 153 -4.49 -9.93 -0.52
N ALA A 154 -5.80 -10.21 -0.57
CA ALA A 154 -6.31 -11.58 -0.63
C ALA A 154 -6.08 -12.28 -1.99
N SER A 155 -5.73 -11.52 -3.04
CA SER A 155 -5.53 -12.05 -4.41
C SER A 155 -4.07 -12.34 -4.73
N TRP A 156 -3.13 -11.98 -3.85
CA TRP A 156 -1.70 -12.07 -4.10
C TRP A 156 -0.99 -12.83 -2.99
N PRO A 157 -0.04 -13.71 -3.33
CA PRO A 157 0.89 -14.26 -2.34
C PRO A 157 1.84 -13.16 -1.84
N GLU A 158 2.47 -13.38 -0.72
CA GLU A 158 3.59 -12.55 -0.29
C GLU A 158 4.79 -12.74 -1.20
N ALA A 159 5.48 -11.67 -1.56
CA ALA A 159 6.76 -11.75 -2.24
C ALA A 159 7.76 -12.52 -1.37
N ALA A 160 8.62 -13.29 -2.01
CA ALA A 160 9.61 -14.09 -1.30
C ALA A 160 10.62 -13.20 -0.55
N ALA A 161 11.18 -13.75 0.52
CA ALA A 161 12.36 -13.18 1.15
C ALA A 161 13.63 -13.53 0.34
N GLY A 162 14.76 -12.92 0.69
CA GLY A 162 16.07 -13.17 0.06
C GLY A 162 16.56 -12.02 -0.81
N GLY A 163 15.88 -10.89 -0.78
CA GLY A 163 16.37 -9.63 -1.33
C GLY A 163 17.51 -9.02 -0.50
N SER A 164 18.21 -8.07 -1.10
CA SER A 164 19.27 -7.27 -0.46
C SER A 164 19.33 -5.89 -1.09
N ALA A 165 18.16 -5.23 -1.20
CA ALA A 165 18.04 -3.93 -1.84
C ALA A 165 18.81 -2.85 -1.06
N ALA A 166 19.40 -1.90 -1.77
CA ALA A 166 20.01 -0.73 -1.16
C ALA A 166 18.92 0.13 -0.50
N VAL A 167 19.21 0.65 0.68
CA VAL A 167 18.38 1.62 1.39
C VAL A 167 18.94 3.02 1.16
N GLU A 168 18.14 3.87 0.56
CA GLU A 168 18.51 5.25 0.20
C GLU A 168 17.64 6.25 0.96
N SER A 169 18.26 7.21 1.64
CA SER A 169 17.52 8.33 2.24
C SER A 169 17.22 9.37 1.17
N VAL A 170 15.96 9.75 1.07
CA VAL A 170 15.50 10.78 0.14
C VAL A 170 14.86 11.94 0.89
N THR A 171 15.17 13.14 0.45
CA THR A 171 14.51 14.35 0.96
C THR A 171 13.35 14.70 0.03
N VAL A 172 12.20 14.93 0.63
CA VAL A 172 10.99 15.34 -0.07
C VAL A 172 10.58 16.71 0.47
N ASP A 173 10.55 17.70 -0.40
CA ASP A 173 10.15 19.08 -0.06
C ASP A 173 8.69 19.31 -0.42
N ALA A 174 7.80 18.53 0.20
CA ALA A 174 6.36 18.66 0.01
C ALA A 174 5.79 19.60 1.08
N THR A 175 4.91 20.51 0.65
CA THR A 175 4.17 21.34 1.59
C THR A 175 3.18 20.46 2.36
N LEU A 176 3.40 20.33 3.67
CA LEU A 176 2.53 19.54 4.55
C LEU A 176 1.35 20.39 5.04
N PRO A 177 0.17 19.78 5.25
CA PRO A 177 -1.01 20.49 5.72
C PRO A 177 -0.86 20.95 7.18
N THR A 178 -1.48 22.08 7.48
CA THR A 178 -1.56 22.61 8.86
C THR A 178 -2.97 22.43 9.48
N HIS A 179 -3.93 21.96 8.67
CA HIS A 179 -5.35 21.84 9.07
C HIS A 179 -5.71 20.48 9.68
N THR A 180 -4.76 19.53 9.71
CA THR A 180 -4.96 18.19 10.28
C THR A 180 -3.83 17.83 11.22
N ARG A 181 -4.16 17.11 12.29
CA ARG A 181 -3.18 16.58 13.24
C ARG A 181 -3.69 15.28 13.86
N PHE A 182 -2.77 14.42 14.23
CA PHE A 182 -3.10 13.27 15.07
C PHE A 182 -3.44 13.74 16.49
N ILE A 183 -4.53 13.21 17.06
CA ILE A 183 -4.94 13.51 18.43
C ILE A 183 -4.66 12.31 19.34
N GLY A 184 -4.93 11.12 18.87
CA GLY A 184 -4.73 9.89 19.64
C GLY A 184 -5.41 8.69 18.98
N LEU A 185 -4.98 7.50 19.41
CA LEU A 185 -5.56 6.21 19.07
C LEU A 185 -6.11 5.57 20.33
N ALA A 186 -7.42 5.34 20.37
CA ALA A 186 -8.04 4.52 21.40
C ALA A 186 -8.10 3.07 20.89
N ALA A 187 -7.02 2.33 21.11
CA ALA A 187 -6.98 0.91 20.78
C ALA A 187 -7.61 0.09 21.90
N GLY A 188 -8.52 -0.81 21.56
CA GLY A 188 -9.03 -1.83 22.48
C GLY A 188 -7.91 -2.83 22.79
N THR A 189 -7.74 -3.17 24.06
CA THR A 189 -6.89 -4.31 24.46
C THR A 189 -7.64 -5.60 24.19
N SER A 190 -7.06 -6.51 23.41
CA SER A 190 -7.63 -7.82 23.12
C SER A 190 -6.54 -8.87 23.20
N ASP A 191 -6.83 -9.99 23.87
CA ASP A 191 -5.94 -11.17 23.88
C ASP A 191 -5.97 -11.95 22.56
N ARG A 192 -6.79 -11.50 21.59
CA ARG A 192 -6.93 -12.13 20.28
C ARG A 192 -6.02 -11.45 19.27
N PRO A 193 -5.51 -12.19 18.26
CA PRO A 193 -4.80 -11.60 17.14
C PRO A 193 -5.65 -10.51 16.46
N ASP A 194 -5.00 -9.47 15.96
CA ASP A 194 -5.66 -8.45 15.16
C ASP A 194 -6.29 -9.08 13.91
N LEU A 195 -7.48 -8.61 13.52
CA LEU A 195 -8.21 -9.16 12.38
C LEU A 195 -7.43 -9.09 11.06
N GLN A 196 -6.57 -8.09 10.89
CA GLN A 196 -5.79 -7.92 9.68
C GLN A 196 -4.60 -8.90 9.61
N SER A 197 -4.09 -9.35 10.77
CA SER A 197 -2.95 -10.27 10.88
C SER A 197 -3.37 -11.71 11.21
N ALA A 198 -4.64 -11.96 11.56
CA ALA A 198 -5.14 -13.27 11.91
C ALA A 198 -5.08 -14.24 10.73
N LYS A 199 -4.45 -15.40 10.91
CA LYS A 199 -4.36 -16.45 9.87
C LYS A 199 -5.72 -17.01 9.47
N ARG A 200 -6.69 -17.01 10.39
CA ARG A 200 -8.06 -17.48 10.17
C ARG A 200 -9.02 -16.59 10.91
N VAL A 201 -10.08 -16.17 10.24
CA VAL A 201 -11.16 -15.37 10.80
C VAL A 201 -12.46 -16.11 10.55
N VAL A 202 -13.22 -16.37 11.61
CA VAL A 202 -14.59 -16.89 11.52
C VAL A 202 -15.52 -15.77 11.94
N SER A 203 -16.41 -15.36 11.07
CA SER A 203 -17.36 -14.30 11.35
C SER A 203 -18.76 -14.64 10.85
N GLY A 204 -19.75 -14.03 11.46
CA GLY A 204 -21.16 -14.16 11.06
C GLY A 204 -21.78 -12.81 10.77
N GLY A 205 -22.65 -12.79 9.78
CA GLY A 205 -23.42 -11.60 9.44
C GLY A 205 -24.74 -11.53 10.24
N ARG A 206 -25.54 -10.53 9.93
CA ARG A 206 -26.84 -10.28 10.57
C ARG A 206 -27.80 -11.48 10.54
N GLY A 207 -27.67 -12.35 9.53
CA GLY A 207 -28.50 -13.56 9.39
C GLY A 207 -28.26 -14.65 10.45
N VAL A 208 -27.14 -14.59 11.20
CA VAL A 208 -26.89 -15.49 12.34
C VAL A 208 -27.85 -15.20 13.50
N GLY A 209 -28.31 -13.97 13.65
CA GLY A 209 -29.31 -13.55 14.62
C GLY A 209 -28.81 -13.39 16.04
N SER A 210 -28.17 -14.40 16.62
CA SER A 210 -27.65 -14.40 17.99
C SER A 210 -26.33 -15.17 18.12
N ALA A 211 -25.64 -15.04 19.24
CA ALA A 211 -24.39 -15.74 19.52
C ALA A 211 -24.59 -17.27 19.64
N GLU A 212 -25.73 -17.72 20.14
CA GLU A 212 -26.06 -19.14 20.28
C GLU A 212 -26.19 -19.86 18.93
N ASN A 213 -26.48 -19.12 17.87
CA ASN A 213 -26.59 -19.68 16.52
C ASN A 213 -25.21 -19.78 15.81
N PHE A 214 -24.14 -19.41 16.50
CA PHE A 214 -22.78 -19.43 15.96
C PHE A 214 -22.11 -20.79 16.27
N GLN A 215 -22.71 -21.88 15.90
CA GLN A 215 -22.22 -23.26 16.12
C GLN A 215 -21.70 -23.89 14.84
#